data_0b92880bc5cbe72a4878f64af339d2e0
#
_entry.id   0b92880bc5cbe72a4878f64af339d2e0
#
_cell.length_a   1.000
_cell.length_b   1.000
_cell.length_c   1.000
_cell.angle_alpha   90.00
_cell.angle_beta   90.00
_cell.angle_gamma   90.00
#
_symmetry.space_group_name_H-M   'P 1'
#
loop_
_entity.id
_entity.type
_entity.pdbx_description
1 polymer ?
#
loop_
_entity_poly.entity_id
_entity_poly.type
_entity_poly.pdbx_seq_one_letter_code
_entity_poly.pdbx_strand_id
1 'polypeptide(L)'
;DVSDLKDAEDCSSHIPSYIPNDIQRLSGNTTFDIVTLVNKSNIVYLYKYIIQSGQELQQSWSKWDFGDRVEVHIAEVIDDTIWLIFRNKVGGNFYIEKLSLRNNLKDFSNEPYRVFLDHKISVKLPEGSTYYDDYSNTTTYSLSDLYSDSTGASEFSDGYLLVDLKGFIQDFTGTKITLSGDWRGRDVIVGKKVPVDYQLSTIKIKQGNNGAVTSENAGRLQLRYFWVNFADSGVFTVKVKDTGRNQEYSYKATSKYFSKSDNIMGKV
;
A
#
# COMPACT_ATOMS: atom_id res chain seq x y z
N ASP A 1 -19.82 4.14 -43.53
CA ASP A 1 -20.71 4.28 -42.37
C ASP A 1 -19.90 4.90 -41.21
N VAL A 2 -20.15 6.19 -40.97
CA VAL A 2 -19.45 6.98 -39.94
C VAL A 2 -20.18 6.88 -38.60
N SER A 3 -21.08 5.93 -38.41
CA SER A 3 -21.96 5.80 -37.25
C SER A 3 -21.36 5.06 -36.05
N ASP A 4 -20.12 4.58 -36.14
CA ASP A 4 -19.46 3.82 -35.07
C ASP A 4 -18.30 4.54 -34.40
N LEU A 5 -18.16 5.83 -34.59
CA LEU A 5 -17.33 6.66 -33.71
C LEU A 5 -18.07 6.76 -32.37
N LYS A 6 -17.78 5.82 -31.47
CA LYS A 6 -18.12 6.00 -30.06
C LYS A 6 -17.47 7.29 -29.60
N ASP A 7 -18.27 8.23 -29.15
CA ASP A 7 -17.79 9.46 -28.56
C ASP A 7 -16.83 9.10 -27.43
N ALA A 8 -15.58 9.58 -27.51
CA ALA A 8 -14.62 9.40 -26.43
C ALA A 8 -15.07 10.30 -25.27
N GLU A 9 -15.29 9.72 -24.12
CA GLU A 9 -15.64 10.44 -22.91
C GLU A 9 -14.40 10.73 -22.08
N ASP A 10 -14.27 11.97 -21.60
CA ASP A 10 -13.19 12.34 -20.69
C ASP A 10 -13.49 11.85 -19.27
N CYS A 11 -12.89 10.71 -18.92
CA CYS A 11 -13.03 10.12 -17.58
C CYS A 11 -12.33 10.90 -16.47
N SER A 12 -11.59 11.97 -16.79
CA SER A 12 -10.89 12.84 -15.82
C SER A 12 -11.58 14.20 -15.61
N SER A 13 -12.64 14.49 -16.36
CA SER A 13 -13.31 15.81 -16.35
C SER A 13 -13.78 16.29 -14.97
N HIS A 14 -14.14 15.35 -14.08
CA HIS A 14 -14.59 15.65 -12.71
C HIS A 14 -13.45 15.87 -11.70
N ILE A 15 -12.21 15.62 -12.10
CA ILE A 15 -11.01 15.77 -11.25
C ILE A 15 -9.92 16.59 -11.96
N PRO A 16 -10.19 17.82 -12.37
CA PRO A 16 -9.25 18.64 -13.11
C PRO A 16 -7.93 18.77 -12.32
N SER A 17 -6.81 18.68 -13.03
CA SER A 17 -5.45 18.76 -12.48
C SER A 17 -5.04 17.63 -11.52
N TYR A 18 -5.84 16.56 -11.39
CA TYR A 18 -5.45 15.41 -10.61
C TYR A 18 -4.39 14.57 -11.30
N ILE A 19 -4.51 14.44 -12.62
CA ILE A 19 -3.57 13.75 -13.49
C ILE A 19 -2.66 14.81 -14.11
N PRO A 20 -1.33 14.66 -14.03
CA PRO A 20 -0.40 15.59 -14.65
C PRO A 20 -0.44 15.49 -16.18
N ASN A 21 -0.06 16.57 -16.87
CA ASN A 21 -0.09 16.65 -18.33
C ASN A 21 1.10 15.91 -19.00
N ASP A 22 2.09 15.50 -18.23
CA ASP A 22 3.35 14.90 -18.69
C ASP A 22 3.38 13.37 -18.57
N ILE A 23 2.21 12.72 -18.68
CA ILE A 23 2.13 11.26 -18.68
C ILE A 23 2.98 10.71 -19.82
N GLN A 24 3.86 9.78 -19.47
CA GLN A 24 4.81 9.16 -20.41
C GLN A 24 4.41 7.74 -20.79
N ARG A 25 3.71 7.05 -19.91
CA ARG A 25 3.29 5.69 -20.15
C ARG A 25 1.92 5.41 -19.56
N LEU A 26 1.16 4.65 -20.30
CA LEU A 26 -0.15 4.13 -19.93
C LEU A 26 -0.18 2.63 -20.17
N SER A 27 -0.68 1.86 -19.21
CA SER A 27 -0.94 0.43 -19.34
C SER A 27 -2.34 0.12 -18.83
N GLY A 28 -3.03 -0.80 -19.47
CA GLY A 28 -4.38 -1.19 -19.11
C GLY A 28 -4.58 -2.70 -19.13
N ASN A 29 -5.44 -3.18 -18.24
CA ASN A 29 -5.83 -4.58 -18.16
C ASN A 29 -7.34 -4.69 -17.96
N THR A 30 -8.00 -5.36 -18.91
CA THR A 30 -9.46 -5.53 -18.91
C THR A 30 -9.95 -6.64 -17.98
N THR A 31 -9.06 -7.53 -17.54
CA THR A 31 -9.45 -8.58 -16.57
C THR A 31 -9.67 -8.01 -15.18
N PHE A 32 -8.91 -6.99 -14.83
CA PHE A 32 -9.01 -6.30 -13.54
C PHE A 32 -9.64 -4.91 -13.66
N ASP A 33 -10.04 -4.49 -14.86
CA ASP A 33 -10.64 -3.19 -15.11
C ASP A 33 -9.81 -2.04 -14.52
N ILE A 34 -8.52 -2.06 -14.81
CA ILE A 34 -7.55 -1.12 -14.26
C ILE A 34 -6.67 -0.51 -15.35
N VAL A 35 -6.40 0.77 -15.22
CA VAL A 35 -5.41 1.50 -16.04
C VAL A 35 -4.42 2.16 -15.12
N THR A 36 -3.14 2.02 -15.44
CA THR A 36 -2.03 2.67 -14.73
C THR A 36 -1.39 3.74 -15.60
N LEU A 37 -1.04 4.86 -14.99
CA LEU A 37 -0.33 5.95 -15.67
C LEU A 37 0.91 6.34 -14.85
N VAL A 38 2.02 6.58 -15.54
CA VAL A 38 3.27 7.03 -14.94
C VAL A 38 3.87 8.19 -15.73
N ASN A 39 4.54 9.10 -15.00
CA ASN A 39 5.21 10.27 -15.57
C ASN A 39 6.66 10.42 -15.08
N LYS A 40 7.31 9.30 -14.69
CA LYS A 40 8.64 9.28 -14.08
C LYS A 40 8.75 10.10 -12.79
N SER A 41 7.68 10.16 -12.03
CA SER A 41 7.69 10.66 -10.66
C SER A 41 7.68 9.49 -9.67
N ASN A 42 7.54 9.79 -8.40
CA ASN A 42 7.31 8.78 -7.36
C ASN A 42 5.86 8.30 -7.27
N ILE A 43 4.99 8.77 -8.16
CA ILE A 43 3.55 8.52 -8.13
C ILE A 43 3.13 7.66 -9.32
N VAL A 44 2.29 6.66 -9.04
CA VAL A 44 1.51 5.94 -10.04
C VAL A 44 0.07 6.37 -9.91
N TYR A 45 -0.52 6.79 -11.02
CA TYR A 45 -1.95 7.09 -11.10
C TYR A 45 -2.68 5.85 -11.57
N LEU A 46 -3.78 5.54 -10.91
CA LEU A 46 -4.59 4.37 -11.22
C LEU A 46 -6.02 4.79 -11.49
N TYR A 47 -6.57 4.28 -12.57
CA TYR A 47 -7.98 4.35 -12.89
C TYR A 47 -8.57 2.97 -12.78
N LYS A 48 -9.56 2.82 -11.93
CA LYS A 48 -10.33 1.59 -11.74
C LYS A 48 -11.75 1.82 -12.18
N TYR A 49 -12.29 0.94 -13.00
CA TYR A 49 -13.66 1.03 -13.50
C TYR A 49 -14.37 -0.32 -13.39
N ILE A 50 -15.68 -0.29 -13.38
CA ILE A 50 -16.53 -1.48 -13.39
C ILE A 50 -17.59 -1.26 -14.44
N ILE A 51 -17.57 -2.10 -15.49
CA ILE A 51 -18.56 -2.12 -16.56
C ILE A 51 -19.37 -3.42 -16.44
N GLN A 52 -20.67 -3.31 -16.35
CA GLN A 52 -21.58 -4.45 -16.36
C GLN A 52 -22.66 -4.26 -17.41
N SER A 53 -22.82 -5.26 -18.30
CA SER A 53 -23.80 -5.22 -19.40
C SER A 53 -23.70 -3.98 -20.29
N GLY A 54 -22.46 -3.49 -20.52
CA GLY A 54 -22.21 -2.30 -21.34
C GLY A 54 -22.48 -0.97 -20.64
N GLN A 55 -22.87 -0.99 -19.38
CA GLN A 55 -23.04 0.23 -18.56
C GLN A 55 -21.90 0.36 -17.56
N GLU A 56 -21.36 1.55 -17.45
CA GLU A 56 -20.40 1.88 -16.42
C GLU A 56 -21.13 2.06 -15.08
N LEU A 57 -20.81 1.19 -14.12
CA LEU A 57 -21.41 1.21 -12.78
C LEU A 57 -20.61 2.07 -11.82
N GLN A 58 -19.30 2.06 -11.94
CA GLN A 58 -18.41 2.77 -11.04
C GLN A 58 -17.07 3.05 -11.70
N GLN A 59 -16.52 4.21 -11.42
CA GLN A 59 -15.18 4.59 -11.79
C GLN A 59 -14.51 5.37 -10.65
N SER A 60 -13.20 5.22 -10.53
CA SER A 60 -12.44 5.94 -9.53
C SER A 60 -10.98 6.11 -9.93
N TRP A 61 -10.43 7.26 -9.56
CA TRP A 61 -9.01 7.56 -9.65
C TRP A 61 -8.35 7.45 -8.29
N SER A 62 -7.15 6.92 -8.25
CA SER A 62 -6.32 6.87 -7.05
C SER A 62 -4.86 7.16 -7.40
N LYS A 63 -4.06 7.48 -6.37
CA LYS A 63 -2.62 7.70 -6.46
C LYS A 63 -1.93 6.78 -5.51
N TRP A 64 -0.85 6.15 -5.98
CA TRP A 64 0.09 5.45 -5.12
C TRP A 64 1.38 6.24 -5.08
N ASP A 65 1.77 6.67 -3.89
CA ASP A 65 2.99 7.42 -3.65
C ASP A 65 4.03 6.50 -3.01
N PHE A 66 5.14 6.29 -3.71
CA PHE A 66 6.24 5.41 -3.28
C PHE A 66 7.35 6.16 -2.53
N GLY A 67 7.14 7.46 -2.27
CA GLY A 67 8.08 8.31 -1.56
C GLY A 67 9.16 8.93 -2.43
N ASP A 68 9.79 9.96 -1.90
CA ASP A 68 10.67 10.87 -2.67
C ASP A 68 11.97 10.25 -3.17
N ARG A 69 12.36 9.09 -2.64
CA ARG A 69 13.64 8.43 -2.97
C ARG A 69 13.60 7.62 -4.25
N VAL A 70 12.43 7.38 -4.79
CA VAL A 70 12.24 6.56 -5.98
C VAL A 70 11.60 7.35 -7.12
N GLU A 71 11.78 6.84 -8.32
CA GLU A 71 11.17 7.31 -9.55
C GLU A 71 10.57 6.10 -10.26
N VAL A 72 9.28 6.15 -10.54
CA VAL A 72 8.57 5.06 -11.21
C VAL A 72 8.67 5.26 -12.71
N HIS A 73 9.31 4.34 -13.40
CA HIS A 73 9.47 4.37 -14.85
C HIS A 73 8.39 3.57 -15.58
N ILE A 74 7.98 2.46 -14.99
CA ILE A 74 7.00 1.56 -15.60
C ILE A 74 6.05 1.07 -14.48
N ALA A 75 4.77 1.03 -14.79
CA ALA A 75 3.74 0.32 -14.06
C ALA A 75 2.88 -0.44 -15.07
N GLU A 76 3.16 -1.72 -15.25
CA GLU A 76 2.52 -2.57 -16.24
C GLU A 76 1.65 -3.62 -15.56
N VAL A 77 0.42 -3.77 -16.02
CA VAL A 77 -0.51 -4.76 -15.48
C VAL A 77 -0.48 -5.99 -16.37
N ILE A 78 0.13 -7.05 -15.86
CA ILE A 78 0.23 -8.34 -16.55
C ILE A 78 -0.48 -9.39 -15.69
N ASP A 79 -1.48 -10.04 -16.26
CA ASP A 79 -2.36 -10.96 -15.54
C ASP A 79 -2.94 -10.32 -14.27
N ASP A 80 -2.63 -10.87 -13.11
CA ASP A 80 -3.09 -10.42 -11.79
C ASP A 80 -2.04 -9.62 -11.00
N THR A 81 -1.02 -9.15 -11.69
CA THR A 81 0.14 -8.51 -11.07
C THR A 81 0.46 -7.19 -11.76
N ILE A 82 0.72 -6.16 -10.98
CA ILE A 82 1.34 -4.93 -11.46
C ILE A 82 2.85 -5.08 -11.30
N TRP A 83 3.55 -4.98 -12.41
CA TRP A 83 5.00 -4.94 -12.48
C TRP A 83 5.47 -3.50 -12.48
N LEU A 84 6.32 -3.17 -11.53
CA LEU A 84 6.84 -1.82 -11.31
C LEU A 84 8.33 -1.82 -11.56
N ILE A 85 8.81 -0.87 -12.38
CA ILE A 85 10.23 -0.60 -12.52
C ILE A 85 10.52 0.73 -11.85
N PHE A 86 11.29 0.67 -10.79
CA PHE A 86 11.76 1.80 -10.04
C PHE A 86 13.20 2.15 -10.37
N ARG A 87 13.52 3.43 -10.30
CA ARG A 87 14.86 3.94 -10.22
C ARG A 87 15.10 4.58 -8.87
N ASN A 88 16.14 4.16 -8.17
CA ASN A 88 16.59 4.85 -6.98
C ASN A 88 17.24 6.18 -7.34
N LYS A 89 16.76 7.28 -6.78
CA LYS A 89 17.31 8.61 -7.04
C LYS A 89 18.70 8.82 -6.41
N VAL A 90 19.03 8.10 -5.33
CA VAL A 90 20.32 8.24 -4.63
C VAL A 90 21.42 7.46 -5.31
N GLY A 91 21.18 6.22 -5.69
CA GLY A 91 22.18 5.34 -6.32
C GLY A 91 22.07 5.22 -7.84
N GLY A 92 20.95 5.69 -8.42
CA GLY A 92 20.69 5.59 -9.85
C GLY A 92 20.34 4.20 -10.35
N ASN A 93 20.29 3.20 -9.49
CA ASN A 93 20.05 1.80 -9.85
C ASN A 93 18.56 1.56 -10.12
N PHE A 94 18.31 0.61 -11.02
CA PHE A 94 16.95 0.16 -11.32
C PHE A 94 16.69 -1.17 -10.62
N TYR A 95 15.46 -1.34 -10.17
CA TYR A 95 14.96 -2.59 -9.62
C TYR A 95 13.51 -2.84 -10.03
N ILE A 96 13.10 -4.09 -9.98
CA ILE A 96 11.79 -4.52 -10.40
C ILE A 96 11.06 -5.04 -9.16
N GLU A 97 9.87 -4.52 -8.96
CA GLU A 97 8.94 -5.03 -7.96
C GLU A 97 7.65 -5.52 -8.60
N LYS A 98 6.97 -6.39 -7.89
CA LYS A 98 5.66 -6.90 -8.29
C LYS A 98 4.66 -6.71 -7.17
N LEU A 99 3.46 -6.28 -7.54
CA LEU A 99 2.35 -6.09 -6.63
C LEU A 99 1.17 -6.93 -7.10
N SER A 100 0.75 -7.89 -6.29
CA SER A 100 -0.38 -8.75 -6.61
C SER A 100 -1.71 -8.00 -6.44
N LEU A 101 -2.57 -8.08 -7.45
CA LEU A 101 -3.94 -7.56 -7.41
C LEU A 101 -4.93 -8.50 -6.70
N ARG A 102 -4.51 -9.72 -6.38
CA ARG A 102 -5.34 -10.69 -5.66
C ARG A 102 -5.31 -10.46 -4.16
N ASN A 103 -6.48 -10.37 -3.56
CA ASN A 103 -6.62 -10.01 -2.14
C ASN A 103 -6.15 -11.09 -1.14
N ASN A 104 -6.08 -12.35 -1.52
CA ASN A 104 -5.92 -13.47 -0.57
C ASN A 104 -4.62 -14.26 -0.74
N LEU A 105 -3.69 -13.79 -1.58
CA LEU A 105 -2.43 -14.49 -1.78
C LEU A 105 -1.35 -13.93 -0.85
N LYS A 106 -0.64 -14.86 -0.22
CA LYS A 106 0.65 -14.58 0.41
C LYS A 106 1.70 -14.50 -0.69
N ASP A 107 2.64 -13.57 -0.57
CA ASP A 107 3.71 -13.42 -1.57
C ASP A 107 4.75 -14.55 -1.44
N PHE A 108 4.91 -15.09 -0.23
CA PHE A 108 5.78 -16.23 0.05
C PHE A 108 4.98 -17.35 0.73
N SER A 109 5.30 -18.59 0.38
CA SER A 109 4.64 -19.78 0.95
C SER A 109 4.85 -19.93 2.46
N ASN A 110 5.94 -19.38 2.98
CA ASN A 110 6.31 -19.42 4.40
C ASN A 110 5.76 -18.24 5.22
N GLU A 111 4.96 -17.35 4.64
CA GLU A 111 4.34 -16.30 5.42
C GLU A 111 3.37 -16.87 6.47
N PRO A 112 3.49 -16.49 7.76
CA PRO A 112 2.57 -16.94 8.80
C PRO A 112 1.15 -16.38 8.57
N TYR A 113 1.07 -15.15 8.08
CA TYR A 113 -0.11 -14.42 7.62
C TYR A 113 0.33 -13.45 6.52
N ARG A 114 -0.60 -12.79 5.84
CA ARG A 114 -0.22 -11.80 4.82
C ARG A 114 0.50 -10.61 5.46
N VAL A 115 1.75 -10.41 5.08
CA VAL A 115 2.61 -9.33 5.58
C VAL A 115 2.67 -8.23 4.53
N PHE A 116 2.17 -7.04 4.86
CA PHE A 116 2.18 -5.88 3.97
C PHE A 116 3.43 -5.05 4.22
N LEU A 117 4.43 -5.24 3.39
CA LEU A 117 5.70 -4.52 3.42
C LEU A 117 6.13 -4.22 1.98
N ASP A 118 6.74 -3.06 1.78
CA ASP A 118 7.43 -2.77 0.54
C ASP A 118 8.79 -3.44 0.50
N HIS A 119 9.26 -3.75 -0.69
CA HIS A 119 10.56 -4.40 -0.92
C HIS A 119 10.76 -5.62 -0.02
N LYS A 120 9.73 -6.40 0.09
CA LYS A 120 9.63 -7.54 0.98
C LYS A 120 10.44 -8.71 0.45
N ILE A 121 11.28 -9.27 1.30
CA ILE A 121 12.05 -10.50 1.01
C ILE A 121 11.77 -11.55 2.06
N SER A 122 11.85 -12.81 1.66
CA SER A 122 11.95 -13.96 2.56
C SER A 122 13.37 -14.47 2.52
N VAL A 123 14.03 -14.48 3.66
CA VAL A 123 15.44 -14.81 3.78
C VAL A 123 15.71 -15.68 4.97
N LYS A 124 16.63 -16.64 4.83
CA LYS A 124 17.22 -17.36 5.94
C LYS A 124 18.36 -16.54 6.51
N LEU A 125 18.29 -16.22 7.79
CA LEU A 125 19.33 -15.44 8.46
C LEU A 125 20.68 -16.17 8.44
N PRO A 126 21.79 -15.47 8.18
CA PRO A 126 23.13 -16.08 8.13
C PRO A 126 23.47 -16.84 9.43
N GLU A 127 24.18 -17.97 9.28
CA GLU A 127 24.52 -18.87 10.40
C GLU A 127 25.93 -18.60 11.00
N GLY A 128 26.67 -17.61 10.49
CA GLY A 128 28.04 -17.33 10.93
C GLY A 128 28.13 -17.01 12.42
N SER A 129 29.20 -17.47 13.07
CA SER A 129 29.44 -17.21 14.50
C SER A 129 29.65 -15.73 14.82
N THR A 130 30.03 -14.93 13.82
CA THR A 130 30.25 -13.49 13.97
C THR A 130 28.96 -12.69 14.21
N TYR A 131 27.80 -13.29 13.90
CA TYR A 131 26.51 -12.60 14.06
C TYR A 131 25.93 -12.68 15.45
N TYR A 132 26.34 -13.67 16.26
CA TYR A 132 25.84 -13.89 17.61
C TYR A 132 26.91 -13.61 18.66
N ASP A 133 26.54 -12.83 19.66
CA ASP A 133 27.36 -12.53 20.83
C ASP A 133 26.78 -13.24 22.06
N ASP A 134 27.52 -14.24 22.56
CA ASP A 134 27.13 -15.01 23.73
C ASP A 134 27.07 -14.20 25.02
N TYR A 135 27.89 -13.13 25.12
CA TYR A 135 27.96 -12.32 26.31
C TYR A 135 26.73 -11.43 26.47
N SER A 136 26.32 -10.78 25.39
CA SER A 136 25.12 -9.95 25.38
C SER A 136 23.84 -10.73 25.09
N ASN A 137 23.94 -11.99 24.68
CA ASN A 137 22.84 -12.82 24.19
C ASN A 137 22.04 -12.13 23.10
N THR A 138 22.75 -11.60 22.10
CA THR A 138 22.14 -10.89 20.97
C THR A 138 22.69 -11.35 19.64
N THR A 139 21.83 -11.31 18.63
CA THR A 139 22.22 -11.54 17.23
C THR A 139 22.13 -10.22 16.48
N THR A 140 23.19 -9.84 15.76
CA THR A 140 23.24 -8.59 15.00
C THR A 140 23.55 -8.86 13.55
N TYR A 141 22.71 -8.33 12.66
CA TYR A 141 22.89 -8.34 11.20
C TYR A 141 22.94 -6.92 10.67
N SER A 142 23.67 -6.71 9.58
CA SER A 142 23.49 -5.51 8.78
C SER A 142 22.45 -5.78 7.68
N LEU A 143 21.77 -4.75 7.23
CA LEU A 143 20.80 -4.90 6.12
C LEU A 143 21.46 -5.42 4.84
N SER A 144 22.73 -5.07 4.60
CA SER A 144 23.51 -5.59 3.50
C SER A 144 23.76 -7.10 3.57
N ASP A 145 23.66 -7.72 4.74
CA ASP A 145 23.76 -9.17 4.90
C ASP A 145 22.48 -9.88 4.45
N LEU A 146 21.36 -9.16 4.45
CA LEU A 146 20.04 -9.70 4.14
C LEU A 146 19.63 -9.43 2.69
N TYR A 147 19.96 -8.26 2.18
CA TYR A 147 19.70 -7.87 0.80
C TYR A 147 20.98 -8.04 -0.02
N SER A 148 20.93 -8.88 -1.04
CA SER A 148 22.08 -9.21 -1.89
C SER A 148 22.58 -8.06 -2.77
N ASP A 149 21.79 -7.03 -2.92
CA ASP A 149 22.18 -5.81 -3.59
C ASP A 149 22.54 -4.71 -2.57
N SER A 150 23.70 -4.14 -2.72
CA SER A 150 24.20 -3.05 -1.87
C SER A 150 23.33 -1.78 -1.90
N THR A 151 22.34 -1.73 -2.78
CA THR A 151 21.41 -0.61 -2.94
C THR A 151 20.26 -0.66 -1.96
N GLY A 152 19.79 -1.85 -1.56
CA GLY A 152 18.73 -1.99 -0.57
C GLY A 152 19.06 -1.33 0.76
N ALA A 153 20.29 -1.50 1.25
CA ALA A 153 20.65 -1.07 2.59
C ALA A 153 20.59 0.45 2.85
N SER A 154 20.82 1.27 1.83
CA SER A 154 20.82 2.74 1.99
C SER A 154 19.45 3.38 1.83
N GLU A 155 18.53 2.71 1.13
CA GLU A 155 17.18 3.23 0.87
C GLU A 155 16.27 3.14 2.08
N PHE A 156 16.61 2.29 2.97
CA PHE A 156 15.71 1.76 3.99
C PHE A 156 16.01 2.22 5.41
N SER A 157 16.78 3.27 5.58
CA SER A 157 17.13 3.83 6.91
C SER A 157 15.92 4.27 7.76
N ASP A 158 14.74 4.39 7.14
CA ASP A 158 13.58 5.04 7.75
C ASP A 158 12.62 4.11 8.51
N GLY A 159 12.89 2.81 8.50
CA GLY A 159 12.12 1.84 9.28
C GLY A 159 11.77 0.55 8.54
N TYR A 160 12.04 -0.55 9.22
CA TYR A 160 11.81 -1.92 8.74
C TYR A 160 11.02 -2.70 9.73
N LEU A 161 10.41 -3.74 9.22
CA LEU A 161 9.91 -4.83 10.03
C LEU A 161 10.61 -6.12 9.66
N LEU A 162 10.96 -6.88 10.70
CA LEU A 162 11.31 -8.27 10.61
C LEU A 162 10.17 -9.07 11.21
N VAL A 163 9.69 -10.05 10.47
CA VAL A 163 8.61 -10.96 10.89
C VAL A 163 9.14 -12.38 10.83
N ASP A 164 9.10 -13.12 11.94
CA ASP A 164 9.42 -14.54 11.94
C ASP A 164 8.22 -15.39 11.52
N LEU A 165 8.46 -16.68 11.23
CA LEU A 165 7.40 -17.61 10.84
C LEU A 165 6.34 -17.87 11.94
N LYS A 166 6.63 -17.45 13.17
CA LYS A 166 5.70 -17.56 14.31
C LYS A 166 4.88 -16.29 14.53
N GLY A 167 5.09 -15.28 13.68
CA GLY A 167 4.39 -14.00 13.76
C GLY A 167 5.00 -13.01 14.75
N PHE A 168 6.21 -13.24 15.26
CA PHE A 168 6.95 -12.26 16.02
C PHE A 168 7.33 -11.09 15.09
N ILE A 169 7.10 -9.87 15.52
CA ILE A 169 7.37 -8.65 14.76
C ILE A 169 8.37 -7.83 15.54
N GLN A 170 9.49 -7.50 14.90
CA GLN A 170 10.49 -6.57 15.40
C GLN A 170 10.57 -5.37 14.48
N ASP A 171 10.43 -4.19 15.06
CA ASP A 171 10.62 -2.90 14.40
C ASP A 171 12.04 -2.39 14.62
N PHE A 172 12.67 -1.87 13.58
CA PHE A 172 14.02 -1.30 13.69
C PHE A 172 14.24 -0.17 12.68
N THR A 173 15.20 0.68 13.00
CA THR A 173 15.63 1.80 12.18
C THR A 173 17.15 1.74 11.97
N GLY A 174 17.62 2.32 10.87
CA GLY A 174 19.04 2.32 10.53
C GLY A 174 19.48 1.09 9.76
N THR A 175 20.76 0.84 9.67
CA THR A 175 21.36 -0.20 8.81
C THR A 175 21.65 -1.51 9.52
N LYS A 176 21.42 -1.58 10.84
CA LYS A 176 21.69 -2.76 11.66
C LYS A 176 20.45 -3.22 12.40
N ILE A 177 20.29 -4.54 12.47
CA ILE A 177 19.25 -5.22 13.22
C ILE A 177 19.90 -5.92 14.39
N THR A 178 19.48 -5.61 15.62
CA THR A 178 19.92 -6.34 16.81
C THR A 178 18.72 -7.02 17.45
N LEU A 179 18.78 -8.33 17.56
CA LEU A 179 17.73 -9.19 18.06
C LEU A 179 18.19 -9.85 19.35
N SER A 180 17.32 -9.96 20.34
CA SER A 180 17.60 -10.67 21.57
C SER A 180 17.55 -12.18 21.34
N GLY A 181 18.56 -12.91 21.81
CA GLY A 181 18.71 -14.34 21.64
C GLY A 181 19.42 -14.73 20.33
N ASP A 182 19.54 -16.04 20.11
CA ASP A 182 20.16 -16.62 18.92
C ASP A 182 19.13 -16.75 17.78
N TRP A 183 19.34 -15.97 16.73
CA TRP A 183 18.49 -15.92 15.54
C TRP A 183 19.15 -16.53 14.30
N ARG A 184 20.36 -17.04 14.41
CA ARG A 184 21.08 -17.62 13.29
C ARG A 184 20.29 -18.77 12.65
N GLY A 185 20.29 -18.81 11.34
CA GLY A 185 19.64 -19.86 10.56
C GLY A 185 18.11 -19.86 10.58
N ARG A 186 17.46 -18.85 11.15
CA ARG A 186 16.00 -18.74 11.13
C ARG A 186 15.52 -18.13 9.82
N ASP A 187 14.38 -18.62 9.35
CA ASP A 187 13.67 -18.01 8.23
C ASP A 187 12.85 -16.83 8.74
N VAL A 188 13.00 -15.70 8.06
CA VAL A 188 12.31 -14.45 8.38
C VAL A 188 11.85 -13.73 7.12
N ILE A 189 10.87 -12.87 7.30
CA ILE A 189 10.42 -11.92 6.27
C ILE A 189 10.86 -10.54 6.72
N VAL A 190 11.52 -9.82 5.84
CA VAL A 190 12.00 -8.45 6.09
C VAL A 190 11.48 -7.53 4.99
N GLY A 191 11.12 -6.32 5.33
CA GLY A 191 10.71 -5.33 4.36
C GLY A 191 10.48 -3.96 4.97
N LYS A 192 10.31 -2.97 4.11
CA LYS A 192 10.10 -1.59 4.49
C LYS A 192 8.66 -1.37 4.97
N LYS A 193 8.50 -0.64 6.05
CA LYS A 193 7.17 -0.20 6.52
C LYS A 193 6.52 0.73 5.50
N VAL A 194 5.27 0.45 5.19
CA VAL A 194 4.44 1.33 4.38
C VAL A 194 3.28 1.83 5.23
N PRO A 195 3.16 3.14 5.42
CA PRO A 195 1.95 3.69 5.99
C PRO A 195 0.84 3.57 4.95
N VAL A 196 -0.26 2.95 5.31
CA VAL A 196 -1.49 2.95 4.52
C VAL A 196 -2.41 4.01 5.11
N ASP A 197 -2.67 5.06 4.36
CA ASP A 197 -3.61 6.12 4.72
C ASP A 197 -4.70 6.22 3.64
N TYR A 198 -5.93 6.09 4.06
CA TYR A 198 -7.09 6.15 3.17
C TYR A 198 -8.06 7.22 3.65
N GLN A 199 -8.13 8.31 2.90
CA GLN A 199 -9.05 9.40 3.19
C GLN A 199 -10.35 9.22 2.39
N LEU A 200 -11.46 9.09 3.13
CA LEU A 200 -12.79 9.07 2.51
C LEU A 200 -13.16 10.43 1.93
N SER A 201 -13.94 10.42 0.86
CA SER A 201 -14.49 11.64 0.27
C SER A 201 -15.36 12.38 1.29
N THR A 202 -15.42 13.70 1.15
CA THR A 202 -16.31 14.53 1.97
C THR A 202 -17.76 14.09 1.78
N ILE A 203 -18.42 13.76 2.90
CA ILE A 203 -19.82 13.37 2.90
C ILE A 203 -20.67 14.61 2.63
N LYS A 204 -21.51 14.57 1.61
CA LYS A 204 -22.44 15.62 1.26
C LYS A 204 -23.88 15.11 1.26
N ILE A 205 -24.81 15.94 1.71
CA ILE A 205 -26.23 15.63 1.61
C ILE A 205 -26.61 15.73 0.12
N LYS A 206 -27.19 14.67 -0.41
CA LYS A 206 -27.69 14.66 -1.78
C LYS A 206 -29.19 14.94 -1.75
N GLN A 207 -29.63 15.96 -2.45
CA GLN A 207 -31.06 16.24 -2.67
C GLN A 207 -31.43 15.87 -4.10
N GLY A 208 -32.43 15.01 -4.26
CA GLY A 208 -32.99 14.68 -5.56
C GLY A 208 -34.12 15.66 -5.88
N ASN A 209 -34.02 16.39 -6.98
CA ASN A 209 -35.10 17.20 -7.49
C ASN A 209 -35.30 16.87 -8.96
N ASN A 210 -36.49 16.33 -9.31
CA ASN A 210 -36.89 16.00 -10.67
C ASN A 210 -35.87 15.18 -11.51
N GLY A 211 -35.25 14.15 -10.90
CA GLY A 211 -34.30 13.28 -11.57
C GLY A 211 -32.83 13.76 -11.58
N ALA A 212 -32.57 14.98 -11.15
CA ALA A 212 -31.21 15.48 -10.94
C ALA A 212 -30.83 15.35 -9.45
N VAL A 213 -29.64 14.80 -9.18
CA VAL A 213 -29.09 14.73 -7.83
C VAL A 213 -28.07 15.85 -7.65
N THR A 214 -28.39 16.82 -6.80
CA THR A 214 -27.49 17.91 -6.45
C THR A 214 -26.96 17.75 -5.03
N SER A 215 -25.69 18.15 -4.83
CA SER A 215 -25.09 18.18 -3.49
C SER A 215 -25.43 19.49 -2.80
N GLU A 216 -26.02 19.42 -1.61
CA GLU A 216 -26.23 20.60 -0.78
C GLU A 216 -24.93 20.98 -0.07
N ASN A 217 -24.44 22.19 -0.35
CA ASN A 217 -23.21 22.73 0.24
C ASN A 217 -23.48 23.69 1.43
N ALA A 218 -24.73 24.12 1.61
CA ALA A 218 -25.11 25.10 2.63
C ALA A 218 -25.56 24.47 3.96
N GLY A 219 -25.84 23.18 3.97
CA GLY A 219 -26.29 22.46 5.14
C GLY A 219 -25.16 22.07 6.10
N ARG A 220 -25.41 22.20 7.41
CA ARG A 220 -24.51 21.65 8.42
C ARG A 220 -24.76 20.16 8.55
N LEU A 221 -23.77 19.34 8.19
CA LEU A 221 -23.79 17.90 8.43
C LEU A 221 -23.12 17.59 9.77
N GLN A 222 -23.84 16.89 10.64
CA GLN A 222 -23.28 16.34 11.87
C GLN A 222 -23.27 14.81 11.78
N LEU A 223 -22.05 14.23 11.72
CA LEU A 223 -21.88 12.78 11.79
C LEU A 223 -22.15 12.32 13.23
N ARG A 224 -23.17 11.48 13.45
CA ARG A 224 -23.49 10.91 14.77
C ARG A 224 -22.86 9.55 15.00
N TYR A 225 -22.83 8.73 13.95
CA TYR A 225 -22.34 7.35 14.02
C TYR A 225 -21.49 7.08 12.78
N PHE A 226 -20.40 6.37 12.99
CA PHE A 226 -19.54 5.84 11.94
C PHE A 226 -19.28 4.37 12.24
N TRP A 227 -19.60 3.50 11.31
CA TRP A 227 -19.44 2.06 11.46
C TRP A 227 -18.39 1.57 10.48
N VAL A 228 -17.38 0.88 10.99
CA VAL A 228 -16.39 0.18 10.17
C VAL A 228 -16.54 -1.31 10.44
N ASN A 229 -16.95 -2.05 9.42
CA ASN A 229 -16.88 -3.51 9.45
C ASN A 229 -15.54 -3.91 8.85
N PHE A 230 -14.78 -4.72 9.57
CA PHE A 230 -13.48 -5.19 9.12
C PHE A 230 -13.31 -6.67 9.43
N ALA A 231 -12.58 -7.36 8.54
CA ALA A 231 -12.19 -8.74 8.69
C ALA A 231 -10.77 -8.90 8.09
N ASP A 232 -10.02 -9.87 8.56
CA ASP A 232 -8.65 -10.17 8.06
C ASP A 232 -7.72 -8.95 8.06
N SER A 233 -7.88 -8.10 9.06
CA SER A 233 -7.22 -6.80 9.13
C SER A 233 -6.26 -6.75 10.32
N GLY A 234 -5.15 -6.03 10.14
CA GLY A 234 -4.26 -5.65 11.22
C GLY A 234 -4.83 -4.53 12.09
N VAL A 235 -3.99 -3.96 12.93
CA VAL A 235 -4.32 -2.78 13.73
C VAL A 235 -4.45 -1.57 12.81
N PHE A 236 -5.53 -0.82 12.94
CA PHE A 236 -5.73 0.43 12.21
C PHE A 236 -6.28 1.53 13.12
N THR A 237 -6.15 2.75 12.68
CA THR A 237 -6.65 3.94 13.38
C THR A 237 -7.65 4.67 12.49
N VAL A 238 -8.82 4.96 13.01
CA VAL A 238 -9.79 5.84 12.36
C VAL A 238 -9.58 7.25 12.90
N LYS A 239 -9.29 8.18 12.00
CA LYS A 239 -9.17 9.60 12.33
C LYS A 239 -10.37 10.36 11.79
N VAL A 240 -11.04 11.09 12.65
CA VAL A 240 -12.16 11.97 12.27
C VAL A 240 -11.74 13.40 12.52
N LYS A 241 -11.66 14.19 11.45
CA LYS A 241 -11.29 15.59 11.51
C LYS A 241 -12.51 16.46 11.27
N ASP A 242 -12.81 17.33 12.23
CA ASP A 242 -13.86 18.34 12.11
C ASP A 242 -13.31 19.55 11.34
N THR A 243 -13.90 19.87 10.20
CA THR A 243 -13.49 21.03 9.38
C THR A 243 -13.81 22.38 10.01
N GLY A 244 -14.80 22.43 10.95
CA GLY A 244 -15.23 23.68 11.56
C GLY A 244 -14.46 24.06 12.83
N ARG A 245 -13.84 23.11 13.52
CA ARG A 245 -13.20 23.35 14.82
C ARG A 245 -11.72 22.99 14.87
N ASN A 246 -11.18 22.50 13.80
CA ASN A 246 -9.80 21.99 13.72
C ASN A 246 -9.45 20.95 14.79
N GLN A 247 -10.44 20.17 15.20
CA GLN A 247 -10.30 19.08 16.17
C GLN A 247 -10.19 17.75 15.41
N GLU A 248 -9.26 16.92 15.84
CA GLU A 248 -9.08 15.56 15.32
C GLU A 248 -9.33 14.55 16.44
N TYR A 249 -10.18 13.59 16.18
CA TYR A 249 -10.46 12.47 17.07
C TYR A 249 -9.84 11.21 16.47
N SER A 250 -9.05 10.49 17.24
CA SER A 250 -8.41 9.25 16.83
C SER A 250 -8.97 8.06 17.60
N TYR A 251 -9.42 7.05 16.87
CA TYR A 251 -9.94 5.79 17.41
C TYR A 251 -9.06 4.65 16.90
N LYS A 252 -8.36 3.96 17.80
CA LYS A 252 -7.51 2.83 17.46
C LYS A 252 -8.28 1.53 17.60
N ALA A 253 -8.42 0.79 16.49
CA ALA A 253 -8.94 -0.56 16.53
C ALA A 253 -7.84 -1.50 17.03
N THR A 254 -8.01 -2.02 18.24
CA THR A 254 -7.11 -3.00 18.84
C THR A 254 -7.91 -4.23 19.25
N SER A 255 -7.36 -5.42 18.96
CA SER A 255 -7.84 -6.65 19.59
C SER A 255 -7.08 -6.89 20.89
N LYS A 256 -7.79 -7.23 21.96
CA LYS A 256 -7.14 -7.68 23.20
C LYS A 256 -6.42 -9.03 23.06
N TYR A 257 -6.75 -9.79 22.02
CA TYR A 257 -6.22 -11.13 21.80
C TYR A 257 -5.75 -11.24 20.35
N PHE A 258 -4.45 -11.13 20.14
CA PHE A 258 -3.82 -11.60 18.92
C PHE A 258 -3.60 -13.10 19.06
N SER A 259 -4.52 -13.91 18.60
CA SER A 259 -4.24 -15.32 18.40
C SER A 259 -3.48 -15.49 17.09
N LYS A 260 -2.57 -16.47 17.06
CA LYS A 260 -1.62 -16.70 15.94
C LYS A 260 -2.24 -16.95 14.57
N SER A 261 -3.53 -17.12 14.49
CA SER A 261 -4.24 -17.51 13.26
C SER A 261 -5.52 -16.74 13.00
N ASP A 262 -5.94 -15.91 13.94
CA ASP A 262 -7.26 -15.31 13.83
C ASP A 262 -7.17 -13.91 13.28
N ASN A 263 -7.87 -13.73 12.18
CA ASN A 263 -8.14 -12.47 11.59
C ASN A 263 -8.98 -11.61 12.56
N ILE A 264 -8.60 -10.36 12.73
CA ILE A 264 -9.35 -9.45 13.58
C ILE A 264 -10.68 -9.16 12.92
N MET A 265 -11.77 -9.51 13.59
CA MET A 265 -13.12 -9.10 13.22
C MET A 265 -13.71 -8.19 14.31
N GLY A 266 -14.35 -7.10 13.90
CA GLY A 266 -14.93 -6.19 14.87
C GLY A 266 -15.67 -5.01 14.26
N LYS A 267 -16.14 -4.15 15.15
CA LYS A 267 -16.75 -2.86 14.81
C LYS A 267 -16.05 -1.76 15.58
N VAL A 268 -15.77 -0.67 14.92
CA VAL A 268 -15.26 0.58 15.50
C VAL A 268 -16.33 1.65 15.46
#